data_d9880939a975833d35c05890d97da6b2
#
_entry.id   d9880939a975833d35c05890d97da6b2
#
_cell.length_a   1.000
_cell.length_b   1.000
_cell.length_c   1.000
_cell.angle_alpha   90.00
_cell.angle_beta   90.00
_cell.angle_gamma   90.00
#
_symmetry.space_group_name_H-M   'P 1'
#
loop_
_entity.id
_entity.type
_entity.pdbx_description
1 polymer ?
#
loop_
_entity_poly.entity_id
_entity_poly.type
_entity_poly.pdbx_seq_one_letter_code
_entity_poly.pdbx_strand_id
1 'polypeptide(L)'
;EQVSPGDHNKVLATALPFTREIELAYNQNNLIFTFTSNNYVNTLKKASYEYMLEGFDKKWIPSKDNNIFYTNLNPGKYTLIVREIQYDPNQEQPRTIKMDIHIHSPWYASNLAYFLYFILIISILYSIYRFKKSQYMLQTSLEMERKEKEAIEELNQAKLQFFSNISHEFRTPLTLIISQIELLLQSSSLSPSVYNKLLKVYKNTYHMRNLISELLDFRKLEQGHMKLKVYEQDIVPFLKEIYLSFYEYASSRSITYNFTAPQENVLCYFDPKQMQKVFYNLLSNAFKYTKPNAAIEMILENKENEVTIKVIDNGIGISKEDIDKIFDRFYQAENGISNITKTPSTGIGLSLTKSIIELHHGTIQVESTPGYGSIFIVHLQKGYTHFTEEELAQKQQKKQTESLIPDTVA
;
A
#
# COMPACT_ATOMS: atom_id res chain seq x y z
N GLU A 1 29.61 10.48 -65.54
CA GLU A 1 30.83 11.20 -65.21
C GLU A 1 32.00 10.52 -65.89
N GLN A 2 32.79 11.25 -66.59
CA GLN A 2 33.94 10.70 -67.30
C GLN A 2 35.10 10.65 -66.35
N VAL A 3 35.54 9.45 -66.01
CA VAL A 3 36.59 9.25 -64.97
C VAL A 3 37.97 9.27 -65.64
N SER A 4 38.84 10.18 -65.18
CA SER A 4 40.20 10.30 -65.62
C SER A 4 41.19 9.84 -64.56
N PRO A 5 42.42 9.35 -64.93
CA PRO A 5 43.41 8.97 -63.98
C PRO A 5 43.79 10.16 -63.07
N GLY A 6 43.70 9.93 -61.74
CA GLY A 6 43.99 10.96 -60.75
C GLY A 6 42.82 11.78 -60.25
N ASP A 7 41.57 11.51 -60.74
CA ASP A 7 40.34 12.14 -60.20
C ASP A 7 40.14 11.81 -58.73
N HIS A 8 39.43 12.73 -58.02
CA HIS A 8 39.18 12.62 -56.58
C HIS A 8 38.47 11.34 -56.14
N ASN A 9 37.77 10.64 -57.06
CA ASN A 9 37.06 9.39 -56.77
C ASN A 9 37.95 8.14 -56.70
N LYS A 10 39.29 8.26 -56.99
CA LYS A 10 40.29 7.17 -56.90
C LYS A 10 39.90 5.86 -57.62
N VAL A 11 38.96 5.89 -58.58
CA VAL A 11 38.54 4.68 -59.32
C VAL A 11 39.58 4.22 -60.30
N LEU A 12 40.38 5.15 -60.85
CA LEU A 12 41.48 4.86 -61.77
C LEU A 12 42.77 5.41 -61.19
N ALA A 13 43.66 4.50 -60.80
CA ALA A 13 44.99 4.86 -60.32
C ALA A 13 45.98 5.17 -61.48
N THR A 14 45.75 4.54 -62.61
CA THR A 14 46.57 4.68 -63.82
C THR A 14 45.70 4.81 -65.04
N ALA A 15 46.25 5.21 -66.20
CA ALA A 15 45.52 5.26 -67.48
C ALA A 15 44.92 3.89 -67.83
N LEU A 16 43.71 3.83 -68.35
CA LEU A 16 42.97 2.60 -68.65
C LEU A 16 43.75 1.51 -69.37
N PRO A 17 44.66 1.81 -70.34
CA PRO A 17 45.46 0.78 -70.99
C PRO A 17 46.41 0.01 -70.06
N PHE A 18 46.72 0.58 -68.92
CA PHE A 18 47.62 0.01 -67.89
C PHE A 18 46.88 -0.47 -66.66
N THR A 19 45.56 -0.23 -66.56
CA THR A 19 44.71 -0.64 -65.43
C THR A 19 44.17 -2.05 -65.72
N ARG A 20 44.47 -3.01 -64.84
CA ARG A 20 44.00 -4.39 -64.95
C ARG A 20 42.77 -4.65 -64.11
N GLU A 21 42.58 -3.86 -63.05
CA GLU A 21 41.49 -4.03 -62.07
C GLU A 21 40.91 -2.67 -61.68
N ILE A 22 39.56 -2.61 -61.61
CA ILE A 22 38.80 -1.45 -61.15
C ILE A 22 37.95 -1.87 -59.95
N GLU A 23 38.07 -1.14 -58.86
CA GLU A 23 37.21 -1.29 -57.68
C GLU A 23 36.11 -0.21 -57.67
N LEU A 24 34.87 -0.62 -57.55
CA LEU A 24 33.70 0.25 -57.59
C LEU A 24 32.88 0.10 -56.32
N ALA A 25 32.37 1.20 -55.81
CA ALA A 25 31.40 1.18 -54.72
C ALA A 25 30.01 0.66 -55.26
N TYR A 26 29.20 0.16 -54.39
CA TYR A 26 27.86 -0.43 -54.71
C TYR A 26 26.94 0.50 -55.49
N ASN A 27 27.11 1.81 -55.36
CA ASN A 27 26.34 2.84 -56.08
C ASN A 27 26.95 3.21 -57.41
N GLN A 28 28.10 2.67 -57.79
CA GLN A 28 28.79 2.90 -59.07
C GLN A 28 28.58 1.69 -59.98
N ASN A 29 27.34 1.32 -60.21
CA ASN A 29 26.90 0.11 -60.89
C ASN A 29 26.46 0.33 -62.36
N ASN A 30 26.61 1.55 -62.87
CA ASN A 30 26.36 1.89 -64.26
C ASN A 30 27.69 2.28 -64.92
N LEU A 31 28.12 1.49 -65.87
CA LEU A 31 29.43 1.62 -66.48
C LEU A 31 29.32 1.87 -68.00
N ILE A 32 30.12 2.78 -68.46
CA ILE A 32 30.28 3.06 -69.95
C ILE A 32 31.75 2.93 -70.20
N PHE A 33 32.09 2.03 -71.13
CA PHE A 33 33.45 1.86 -71.59
C PHE A 33 33.52 2.37 -73.08
N THR A 34 34.44 3.29 -73.33
CA THR A 34 34.74 3.77 -74.63
C THR A 34 36.13 3.30 -75.05
N PHE A 35 36.26 2.69 -76.22
CA PHE A 35 37.53 2.19 -76.71
C PHE A 35 37.79 2.63 -78.15
N THR A 36 39.06 2.79 -78.52
CA THR A 36 39.50 3.19 -79.84
C THR A 36 40.63 2.26 -80.27
N SER A 37 40.62 1.93 -81.54
CA SER A 37 41.77 1.21 -82.17
C SER A 37 42.85 2.20 -82.67
N ASN A 38 44.07 1.91 -82.32
CA ASN A 38 45.25 2.64 -82.83
C ASN A 38 45.71 2.12 -84.17
N ASN A 39 44.84 1.42 -84.95
CA ASN A 39 45.23 0.87 -86.24
C ASN A 39 45.07 1.91 -87.36
N TYR A 40 46.10 2.65 -87.61
CA TYR A 40 46.14 3.72 -88.65
C TYR A 40 46.36 3.17 -90.07
N VAL A 41 46.55 1.84 -90.21
CA VAL A 41 46.96 1.26 -91.50
C VAL A 41 45.80 1.03 -92.47
N ASN A 42 44.57 1.04 -91.99
CA ASN A 42 43.39 0.76 -92.78
C ASN A 42 42.23 1.74 -92.53
N THR A 43 42.36 2.95 -93.01
CA THR A 43 41.40 4.07 -92.92
C THR A 43 40.07 3.80 -93.56
N LEU A 44 39.91 2.72 -94.35
CA LEU A 44 38.70 2.44 -95.14
C LEU A 44 37.76 1.36 -94.54
N LYS A 45 38.20 0.62 -93.53
CA LYS A 45 37.37 -0.39 -92.84
C LYS A 45 37.23 -0.05 -91.36
N LYS A 46 36.00 0.23 -90.93
CA LYS A 46 35.61 0.42 -89.57
C LYS A 46 35.94 -0.87 -88.78
N ALA A 47 36.78 -0.81 -87.73
CA ALA A 47 37.09 -1.96 -86.90
C ALA A 47 35.81 -2.46 -86.26
N SER A 48 35.58 -3.76 -86.32
CA SER A 48 34.46 -4.42 -85.59
C SER A 48 34.98 -5.09 -84.36
N TYR A 49 34.29 -4.90 -83.25
CA TYR A 49 34.67 -5.45 -81.92
C TYR A 49 33.59 -6.39 -81.47
N GLU A 50 33.99 -7.34 -80.65
CA GLU A 50 33.12 -8.16 -79.77
C GLU A 50 33.55 -7.97 -78.35
N TYR A 51 32.58 -7.90 -77.47
CA TYR A 51 32.85 -7.78 -76.06
C TYR A 51 32.00 -8.77 -75.24
N MET A 52 32.45 -9.10 -74.04
CA MET A 52 31.72 -9.93 -73.11
C MET A 52 32.12 -9.51 -71.68
N LEU A 53 31.15 -9.30 -70.85
CA LEU A 53 31.38 -9.14 -69.44
C LEU A 53 31.15 -10.50 -68.77
N GLU A 54 32.25 -11.20 -68.51
CA GLU A 54 32.25 -12.48 -67.78
C GLU A 54 31.66 -12.30 -66.41
N GLY A 55 30.70 -13.15 -66.00
CA GLY A 55 29.89 -12.99 -64.80
C GLY A 55 28.56 -12.33 -65.03
N PHE A 56 28.32 -11.70 -66.21
CA PHE A 56 27.06 -11.06 -66.59
C PHE A 56 26.54 -11.58 -67.91
N ASP A 57 27.37 -11.54 -68.95
CA ASP A 57 26.98 -11.93 -70.31
C ASP A 57 27.18 -13.44 -70.54
N LYS A 58 26.24 -14.05 -71.23
CA LYS A 58 26.31 -15.48 -71.60
C LYS A 58 26.92 -15.72 -72.99
N LYS A 59 27.07 -14.69 -73.82
CA LYS A 59 27.56 -14.77 -75.16
C LYS A 59 28.34 -13.52 -75.51
N TRP A 60 29.23 -13.62 -76.54
CA TRP A 60 29.89 -12.49 -77.11
C TRP A 60 28.87 -11.57 -77.80
N ILE A 61 29.01 -10.26 -77.61
CA ILE A 61 28.12 -9.23 -78.07
C ILE A 61 28.92 -8.43 -79.15
N PRO A 62 28.50 -8.41 -80.44
CA PRO A 62 29.18 -7.62 -81.45
C PRO A 62 28.84 -6.15 -81.25
N SER A 63 29.84 -5.30 -81.28
CA SER A 63 29.68 -3.84 -81.23
C SER A 63 30.09 -3.18 -82.54
N LYS A 64 29.20 -2.36 -83.06
CA LYS A 64 29.50 -1.48 -84.23
C LYS A 64 29.95 -0.09 -83.76
N ASP A 65 29.68 0.21 -82.48
CA ASP A 65 30.00 1.48 -81.85
C ASP A 65 31.17 1.28 -80.88
N ASN A 66 31.89 2.34 -80.57
CA ASN A 66 33.02 2.31 -79.68
C ASN A 66 32.66 2.35 -78.22
N ASN A 67 31.33 2.29 -77.89
CA ASN A 67 30.85 2.39 -76.55
C ASN A 67 30.15 1.08 -76.09
N ILE A 68 30.41 0.64 -74.86
CA ILE A 68 29.80 -0.48 -74.21
C ILE A 68 29.07 0.06 -72.99
N PHE A 69 27.80 -0.31 -72.82
CA PHE A 69 26.96 0.13 -71.69
C PHE A 69 26.55 -1.05 -70.87
N TYR A 70 26.86 -0.96 -69.61
CA TYR A 70 26.31 -1.88 -68.57
C TYR A 70 25.61 -1.06 -67.50
N THR A 71 24.37 -1.38 -67.21
CA THR A 71 23.55 -0.69 -66.21
C THR A 71 23.08 -1.63 -65.14
N ASN A 72 23.02 -1.13 -63.91
CA ASN A 72 22.50 -1.85 -62.76
C ASN A 72 23.18 -3.21 -62.49
N LEU A 73 24.51 -3.21 -62.54
CA LEU A 73 25.30 -4.40 -62.20
C LEU A 73 25.18 -4.69 -60.69
N ASN A 74 24.96 -5.96 -60.35
CA ASN A 74 24.95 -6.39 -58.97
C ASN A 74 26.36 -6.35 -58.33
N PRO A 75 26.48 -6.19 -57.01
CA PRO A 75 27.77 -6.37 -56.37
C PRO A 75 28.38 -7.75 -56.70
N GLY A 76 29.62 -7.76 -57.07
CA GLY A 76 30.30 -8.98 -57.52
C GLY A 76 31.61 -8.70 -58.27
N LYS A 77 32.19 -9.76 -58.79
CA LYS A 77 33.39 -9.71 -59.61
C LYS A 77 33.00 -10.00 -61.06
N TYR A 78 33.48 -9.16 -61.97
CA TYR A 78 33.25 -9.24 -63.39
C TYR A 78 34.56 -9.08 -64.11
N THR A 79 34.69 -9.66 -65.30
CA THR A 79 35.85 -9.44 -66.16
C THR A 79 35.35 -8.98 -67.55
N LEU A 80 35.61 -7.72 -67.89
CA LEU A 80 35.33 -7.21 -69.24
C LEU A 80 36.39 -7.70 -70.19
N ILE A 81 35.96 -8.38 -71.26
CA ILE A 81 36.84 -8.87 -72.34
C ILE A 81 36.38 -8.22 -73.63
N VAL A 82 37.29 -7.54 -74.30
CA VAL A 82 37.07 -6.93 -75.62
C VAL A 82 38.09 -7.49 -76.57
N ARG A 83 37.61 -7.94 -77.75
CA ARG A 83 38.43 -8.43 -78.83
C ARG A 83 38.07 -7.74 -80.18
N GLU A 84 39.10 -7.51 -80.97
CA GLU A 84 38.95 -7.00 -82.32
C GLU A 84 38.68 -8.15 -83.32
N ILE A 85 37.62 -8.00 -84.17
CA ILE A 85 37.37 -8.96 -85.24
C ILE A 85 38.19 -8.53 -86.43
N GLN A 86 39.34 -9.11 -86.56
CA GLN A 86 40.23 -8.80 -87.65
C GLN A 86 40.03 -9.76 -88.85
N TYR A 87 40.05 -9.18 -90.05
CA TYR A 87 39.97 -9.93 -91.26
C TYR A 87 41.41 -10.02 -91.95
N ASP A 88 42.41 -10.37 -91.09
CA ASP A 88 43.76 -10.59 -91.63
C ASP A 88 44.09 -12.08 -91.51
N PRO A 89 44.25 -12.78 -92.70
CA PRO A 89 44.53 -14.22 -92.68
C PRO A 89 45.88 -14.62 -92.10
N ASN A 90 46.77 -13.67 -91.83
CA ASN A 90 48.12 -13.91 -91.34
C ASN A 90 48.30 -13.70 -89.84
N GLN A 91 47.27 -13.38 -89.07
CA GLN A 91 47.36 -13.19 -87.65
C GLN A 91 46.63 -14.30 -86.93
N GLU A 92 47.38 -15.12 -86.20
CA GLU A 92 46.87 -16.34 -85.52
C GLU A 92 46.02 -16.11 -84.27
N GLN A 93 46.00 -14.89 -83.70
CA GLN A 93 45.15 -14.61 -82.56
C GLN A 93 44.60 -13.18 -82.51
N PRO A 94 43.31 -13.01 -82.17
CA PRO A 94 42.73 -11.65 -82.08
C PRO A 94 43.33 -10.91 -80.89
N ARG A 95 43.62 -9.60 -81.02
CA ARG A 95 44.08 -8.77 -79.93
C ARG A 95 42.93 -8.67 -78.91
N THR A 96 43.19 -9.13 -77.67
CA THR A 96 42.21 -9.18 -76.56
C THR A 96 42.67 -8.30 -75.45
N ILE A 97 41.77 -7.45 -74.92
CA ILE A 97 41.99 -6.66 -73.71
C ILE A 97 41.08 -7.24 -72.64
N LYS A 98 41.61 -7.42 -71.46
CA LYS A 98 40.87 -7.90 -70.25
C LYS A 98 41.02 -6.90 -69.13
N MET A 99 39.88 -6.66 -68.42
CA MET A 99 39.80 -5.76 -67.27
C MET A 99 38.91 -6.39 -66.20
N ASP A 100 39.42 -6.54 -65.01
CA ASP A 100 38.67 -7.03 -63.88
C ASP A 100 37.93 -5.88 -63.19
N ILE A 101 36.67 -6.08 -62.85
CA ILE A 101 35.80 -5.11 -62.24
C ILE A 101 35.19 -5.72 -60.98
N HIS A 102 35.46 -5.09 -59.85
CA HIS A 102 34.94 -5.53 -58.57
C HIS A 102 34.00 -4.47 -58.01
N ILE A 103 32.69 -4.81 -57.92
CA ILE A 103 31.66 -3.97 -57.30
C ILE A 103 31.44 -4.44 -55.87
N HIS A 104 31.75 -3.60 -54.90
CA HIS A 104 31.61 -3.92 -53.50
C HIS A 104 30.17 -3.98 -53.07
N SER A 105 29.83 -4.89 -52.16
CA SER A 105 28.51 -4.93 -51.53
C SER A 105 28.33 -3.76 -50.56
N PRO A 106 27.09 -3.25 -50.39
CA PRO A 106 26.84 -2.22 -49.39
C PRO A 106 27.14 -2.71 -47.97
N TRP A 107 27.58 -1.79 -47.11
CA TRP A 107 28.00 -2.12 -45.71
C TRP A 107 26.94 -2.85 -44.90
N TYR A 108 25.65 -2.53 -45.11
CA TYR A 108 24.50 -3.15 -44.44
C TYR A 108 24.18 -4.56 -44.93
N ALA A 109 24.74 -4.99 -46.07
CA ALA A 109 24.63 -6.35 -46.62
C ALA A 109 25.94 -7.14 -46.48
N SER A 110 26.84 -6.67 -45.64
CA SER A 110 28.08 -7.41 -45.29
C SER A 110 27.81 -8.53 -44.31
N ASN A 111 28.66 -9.56 -44.32
CA ASN A 111 28.57 -10.65 -43.34
C ASN A 111 28.64 -10.14 -41.88
N LEU A 112 29.37 -9.07 -41.63
CA LEU A 112 29.47 -8.42 -40.33
C LEU A 112 28.09 -7.78 -39.94
N ALA A 113 27.43 -7.10 -40.91
CA ALA A 113 26.12 -6.51 -40.65
C ALA A 113 25.07 -7.58 -40.30
N TYR A 114 25.04 -8.68 -41.03
CA TYR A 114 24.12 -9.81 -40.70
C TYR A 114 24.42 -10.43 -39.32
N PHE A 115 25.65 -10.54 -38.96
CA PHE A 115 26.04 -11.00 -37.60
C PHE A 115 25.55 -10.04 -36.51
N LEU A 116 25.70 -8.73 -36.73
CA LEU A 116 25.19 -7.71 -35.79
C LEU A 116 23.66 -7.73 -35.68
N TYR A 117 22.95 -7.90 -36.82
CA TYR A 117 21.48 -8.05 -36.84
C TYR A 117 21.05 -9.28 -36.05
N PHE A 118 21.73 -10.40 -36.17
CA PHE A 118 21.46 -11.62 -35.43
C PHE A 118 21.60 -11.39 -33.91
N ILE A 119 22.69 -10.73 -33.48
CA ILE A 119 22.88 -10.38 -32.08
C ILE A 119 21.78 -9.45 -31.58
N LEU A 120 21.40 -8.45 -32.38
CA LEU A 120 20.33 -7.51 -32.03
C LEU A 120 19.00 -8.23 -31.81
N ILE A 121 18.63 -9.15 -32.72
CA ILE A 121 17.41 -9.94 -32.60
C ILE A 121 17.41 -10.78 -31.33
N ILE A 122 18.52 -11.47 -31.03
CA ILE A 122 18.65 -12.26 -29.80
C ILE A 122 18.52 -11.37 -28.55
N SER A 123 19.14 -10.19 -28.57
CA SER A 123 19.05 -9.22 -27.46
C SER A 123 17.63 -8.75 -27.21
N ILE A 124 16.88 -8.45 -28.30
CA ILE A 124 15.46 -8.07 -28.20
C ILE A 124 14.61 -9.21 -27.64
N LEU A 125 14.77 -10.42 -28.14
CA LEU A 125 14.06 -11.61 -27.65
C LEU A 125 14.36 -11.88 -26.20
N TYR A 126 15.61 -11.77 -25.77
CA TYR A 126 16.02 -11.92 -24.37
C TYR A 126 15.39 -10.83 -23.48
N SER A 127 15.37 -9.58 -23.95
CA SER A 127 14.73 -8.47 -23.23
C SER A 127 13.23 -8.70 -23.04
N ILE A 128 12.53 -9.14 -24.09
CA ILE A 128 11.10 -9.48 -24.01
C ILE A 128 10.86 -10.63 -23.04
N TYR A 129 11.69 -11.67 -23.08
CA TYR A 129 11.59 -12.80 -22.16
C TYR A 129 11.80 -12.34 -20.71
N ARG A 130 12.84 -11.55 -20.44
CA ARG A 130 13.10 -10.98 -19.11
C ARG A 130 11.95 -10.12 -18.60
N PHE A 131 11.38 -9.28 -19.47
CA PHE A 131 10.25 -8.43 -19.14
C PHE A 131 9.01 -9.25 -18.77
N LYS A 132 8.64 -10.22 -19.61
CA LYS A 132 7.50 -11.12 -19.34
C LYS A 132 7.70 -11.93 -18.05
N LYS A 133 8.90 -12.45 -17.82
CA LYS A 133 9.22 -13.19 -16.59
C LYS A 133 9.07 -12.29 -15.35
N SER A 134 9.55 -11.05 -15.40
CA SER A 134 9.41 -10.07 -14.31
C SER A 134 7.96 -9.75 -14.02
N GLN A 135 7.14 -9.52 -15.05
CA GLN A 135 5.69 -9.28 -14.93
C GLN A 135 4.97 -10.47 -14.27
N TYR A 136 5.27 -11.67 -14.71
CA TYR A 136 4.67 -12.89 -14.14
C TYR A 136 5.03 -13.07 -12.67
N MET A 137 6.31 -12.87 -12.30
CA MET A 137 6.76 -12.96 -10.90
C MET A 137 6.08 -11.91 -10.01
N LEU A 138 5.92 -10.67 -10.52
CA LEU A 138 5.25 -9.61 -9.78
C LEU A 138 3.76 -9.92 -9.56
N GLN A 139 3.07 -10.39 -10.60
CA GLN A 139 1.66 -10.79 -10.47
C GLN A 139 1.46 -11.91 -9.45
N THR A 140 2.30 -12.95 -9.53
CA THR A 140 2.23 -14.08 -8.57
C THR A 140 2.50 -13.62 -7.13
N SER A 141 3.46 -12.71 -6.93
CA SER A 141 3.76 -12.14 -5.61
C SER A 141 2.58 -11.33 -5.05
N LEU A 142 1.95 -10.49 -5.89
CA LEU A 142 0.77 -9.71 -5.50
C LEU A 142 -0.45 -10.61 -5.18
N GLU A 143 -0.65 -11.68 -5.94
CA GLU A 143 -1.72 -12.63 -5.65
C GLU A 143 -1.48 -13.37 -4.33
N MET A 144 -0.24 -13.77 -4.03
CA MET A 144 0.10 -14.39 -2.75
C MET A 144 -0.15 -13.45 -1.59
N GLU A 145 0.33 -12.20 -1.68
CA GLU A 145 0.10 -11.18 -0.64
C GLU A 145 -1.40 -10.92 -0.41
N ARG A 146 -2.17 -10.86 -1.49
CA ARG A 146 -3.62 -10.68 -1.40
C ARG A 146 -4.29 -11.86 -0.69
N LYS A 147 -3.95 -13.09 -1.06
CA LYS A 147 -4.50 -14.30 -0.42
C LYS A 147 -4.12 -14.40 1.06
N GLU A 148 -2.90 -14.01 1.41
CA GLU A 148 -2.46 -13.96 2.80
C GLU A 148 -3.27 -12.94 3.60
N LYS A 149 -3.49 -11.73 3.06
CA LYS A 149 -4.35 -10.71 3.69
C LYS A 149 -5.80 -11.19 3.86
N GLU A 150 -6.38 -11.79 2.82
CA GLU A 150 -7.74 -12.35 2.87
C GLU A 150 -7.85 -13.45 3.95
N ALA A 151 -6.88 -14.36 4.04
CA ALA A 151 -6.87 -15.41 5.05
C ALA A 151 -6.72 -14.87 6.48
N ILE A 152 -5.90 -13.83 6.68
CA ILE A 152 -5.76 -13.14 7.97
C ILE A 152 -7.07 -12.46 8.35
N GLU A 153 -7.73 -11.79 7.41
CA GLU A 153 -9.03 -11.13 7.61
C GLU A 153 -10.12 -12.13 8.00
N GLU A 154 -10.24 -13.25 7.25
CA GLU A 154 -11.18 -14.33 7.57
C GLU A 154 -10.93 -14.92 8.96
N LEU A 155 -9.66 -15.16 9.31
CA LEU A 155 -9.30 -15.65 10.65
C LEU A 155 -9.70 -14.66 11.75
N ASN A 156 -9.49 -13.36 11.51
CA ASN A 156 -9.87 -12.32 12.46
C ASN A 156 -11.38 -12.22 12.63
N GLN A 157 -12.14 -12.30 11.54
CA GLN A 157 -13.61 -12.31 11.58
C GLN A 157 -14.13 -13.56 12.30
N ALA A 158 -13.58 -14.74 12.01
CA ALA A 158 -13.95 -15.97 12.71
C ALA A 158 -13.68 -15.90 14.22
N LYS A 159 -12.53 -15.31 14.62
CA LYS A 159 -12.22 -15.06 16.02
C LYS A 159 -13.22 -14.12 16.69
N LEU A 160 -13.63 -13.01 16.02
CA LEU A 160 -14.64 -12.10 16.54
C LEU A 160 -15.97 -12.79 16.77
N GLN A 161 -16.43 -13.52 15.76
CA GLN A 161 -17.69 -14.23 15.83
C GLN A 161 -17.68 -15.28 16.96
N PHE A 162 -16.58 -16.01 17.11
CA PHE A 162 -16.37 -16.96 18.21
C PHE A 162 -16.51 -16.27 19.58
N PHE A 163 -15.78 -15.17 19.82
CA PHE A 163 -15.86 -14.44 21.08
C PHE A 163 -17.24 -13.81 21.31
N SER A 164 -17.89 -13.31 20.26
CA SER A 164 -19.25 -12.78 20.37
C SER A 164 -20.25 -13.87 20.76
N ASN A 165 -20.18 -15.02 20.09
CA ASN A 165 -21.07 -16.14 20.38
C ASN A 165 -20.85 -16.67 21.81
N ILE A 166 -19.60 -16.91 22.21
CA ILE A 166 -19.26 -17.37 23.57
C ILE A 166 -19.77 -16.39 24.62
N SER A 167 -19.63 -15.09 24.39
CA SER A 167 -20.11 -14.11 25.36
C SER A 167 -21.63 -14.09 25.48
N HIS A 168 -22.35 -14.28 24.36
CA HIS A 168 -23.79 -14.45 24.41
C HIS A 168 -24.18 -15.74 25.18
N GLU A 169 -23.48 -16.84 24.91
CA GLU A 169 -23.72 -18.12 25.62
C GLU A 169 -23.41 -18.06 27.09
N PHE A 170 -22.43 -17.26 27.52
CA PHE A 170 -22.16 -17.04 28.95
C PHE A 170 -23.11 -16.01 29.60
N ARG A 171 -23.53 -14.99 28.87
CA ARG A 171 -24.42 -13.94 29.39
C ARG A 171 -25.77 -14.53 29.82
N THR A 172 -26.34 -15.41 29.01
CA THR A 172 -27.66 -16.01 29.28
C THR A 172 -27.72 -16.78 30.58
N PRO A 173 -26.85 -17.78 30.85
CA PRO A 173 -26.87 -18.51 32.14
C PRO A 173 -26.50 -17.62 33.31
N LEU A 174 -25.59 -16.67 33.17
CA LEU A 174 -25.25 -15.73 34.23
C LEU A 174 -26.43 -14.81 34.58
N THR A 175 -27.18 -14.34 33.60
CA THR A 175 -28.37 -13.52 33.82
C THR A 175 -29.44 -14.34 34.57
N LEU A 176 -29.64 -15.60 34.20
CA LEU A 176 -30.57 -16.49 34.92
C LEU A 176 -30.14 -16.74 36.38
N ILE A 177 -28.83 -16.99 36.61
CA ILE A 177 -28.28 -17.16 37.95
C ILE A 177 -28.49 -15.89 38.76
N ILE A 178 -28.17 -14.70 38.21
CA ILE A 178 -28.37 -13.40 38.85
C ILE A 178 -29.83 -13.24 39.26
N SER A 179 -30.76 -13.44 38.32
CA SER A 179 -32.20 -13.29 38.59
C SER A 179 -32.71 -14.22 39.68
N GLN A 180 -32.26 -15.47 39.70
CA GLN A 180 -32.63 -16.42 40.75
C GLN A 180 -32.08 -16.01 42.14
N ILE A 181 -30.86 -15.51 42.18
CA ILE A 181 -30.26 -15.03 43.43
C ILE A 181 -30.98 -13.75 43.89
N GLU A 182 -31.34 -12.84 43.00
CA GLU A 182 -32.12 -11.63 43.33
C GLU A 182 -33.48 -11.98 43.94
N LEU A 183 -34.21 -12.94 43.36
CA LEU A 183 -35.47 -13.43 43.92
C LEU A 183 -35.27 -14.04 45.34
N LEU A 184 -34.20 -14.81 45.54
CA LEU A 184 -33.90 -15.37 46.84
C LEU A 184 -33.52 -14.29 47.88
N LEU A 185 -32.74 -13.28 47.48
CA LEU A 185 -32.36 -12.16 48.37
C LEU A 185 -33.57 -11.28 48.79
N GLN A 186 -34.61 -11.24 48.00
CA GLN A 186 -35.88 -10.54 48.32
C GLN A 186 -36.75 -11.32 49.35
N SER A 187 -36.45 -12.59 49.57
CA SER A 187 -37.20 -13.41 50.55
C SER A 187 -36.90 -12.98 51.98
N SER A 188 -37.92 -12.61 52.72
CA SER A 188 -37.83 -12.20 54.12
C SER A 188 -37.50 -13.34 55.11
N SER A 189 -37.45 -14.60 54.66
CA SER A 189 -37.28 -15.76 55.51
C SER A 189 -35.86 -16.30 55.63
N LEU A 190 -34.86 -15.60 55.04
CA LEU A 190 -33.45 -16.05 55.01
C LEU A 190 -32.74 -15.78 56.36
N SER A 191 -32.01 -16.76 56.83
CA SER A 191 -31.08 -16.51 57.94
C SER A 191 -29.94 -15.58 57.52
N PRO A 192 -29.40 -14.74 58.42
CA PRO A 192 -28.31 -13.80 58.06
C PRO A 192 -27.08 -14.49 57.45
N SER A 193 -26.79 -15.71 57.82
CA SER A 193 -25.69 -16.50 57.28
C SER A 193 -25.94 -16.89 55.80
N VAL A 194 -27.16 -17.32 55.48
CA VAL A 194 -27.55 -17.68 54.11
C VAL A 194 -27.61 -16.44 53.21
N TYR A 195 -28.18 -15.35 53.71
CA TYR A 195 -28.23 -14.07 53.03
C TYR A 195 -26.82 -13.58 52.63
N ASN A 196 -25.88 -13.58 53.56
CA ASN A 196 -24.51 -13.18 53.30
C ASN A 196 -23.79 -14.09 52.26
N LYS A 197 -24.09 -15.39 52.26
CA LYS A 197 -23.56 -16.32 51.26
C LYS A 197 -24.15 -16.04 49.88
N LEU A 198 -25.45 -15.84 49.76
CA LEU A 198 -26.11 -15.49 48.51
C LEU A 198 -25.62 -14.15 47.96
N LEU A 199 -25.47 -13.14 48.81
CA LEU A 199 -24.91 -11.84 48.42
C LEU A 199 -23.48 -11.98 47.87
N LYS A 200 -22.68 -12.87 48.40
CA LYS A 200 -21.33 -13.15 47.90
C LYS A 200 -21.39 -13.84 46.52
N VAL A 201 -22.29 -14.81 46.31
CA VAL A 201 -22.50 -15.46 45.01
C VAL A 201 -22.99 -14.45 43.98
N TYR A 202 -23.97 -13.60 44.35
CA TYR A 202 -24.49 -12.51 43.52
C TYR A 202 -23.35 -11.62 43.02
N LYS A 203 -22.52 -11.10 43.94
CA LYS A 203 -21.39 -10.24 43.59
C LYS A 203 -20.39 -10.93 42.66
N ASN A 204 -20.09 -12.19 42.86
CA ASN A 204 -19.17 -12.93 41.99
C ASN A 204 -19.73 -13.16 40.59
N THR A 205 -21.01 -13.51 40.51
CA THR A 205 -21.70 -13.73 39.22
C THR A 205 -21.80 -12.43 38.43
N TYR A 206 -22.13 -11.32 39.10
CA TYR A 206 -22.16 -9.99 38.53
C TYR A 206 -20.77 -9.57 38.01
N HIS A 207 -19.74 -9.84 38.80
CA HIS A 207 -18.35 -9.58 38.39
C HIS A 207 -17.97 -10.37 37.14
N MET A 208 -18.29 -11.67 37.07
CA MET A 208 -18.03 -12.52 35.90
C MET A 208 -18.75 -12.00 34.66
N ARG A 209 -19.99 -11.55 34.75
CA ARG A 209 -20.73 -10.92 33.65
C ARG A 209 -20.01 -9.68 33.10
N ASN A 210 -19.50 -8.85 34.03
CA ASN A 210 -18.78 -7.63 33.63
C ASN A 210 -17.44 -7.96 32.93
N LEU A 211 -16.69 -8.96 33.46
CA LEU A 211 -15.45 -9.43 32.85
C LEU A 211 -15.64 -9.91 31.40
N ILE A 212 -16.70 -10.67 31.15
CA ILE A 212 -17.05 -11.14 29.81
C ILE A 212 -17.39 -9.96 28.90
N SER A 213 -18.12 -8.96 29.41
CA SER A 213 -18.46 -7.75 28.65
C SER A 213 -17.21 -6.90 28.33
N GLU A 214 -16.31 -6.71 29.31
CA GLU A 214 -15.04 -6.00 29.10
C GLU A 214 -14.14 -6.70 28.07
N LEU A 215 -14.06 -8.04 28.12
CA LEU A 215 -13.28 -8.82 27.15
C LEU A 215 -13.81 -8.67 25.72
N LEU A 216 -15.15 -8.66 25.54
CA LEU A 216 -15.77 -8.42 24.26
C LEU A 216 -15.52 -7.01 23.73
N ASP A 217 -15.71 -6.00 24.58
CA ASP A 217 -15.48 -4.61 24.19
C ASP A 217 -14.02 -4.40 23.82
N PHE A 218 -13.11 -4.97 24.57
CA PHE A 218 -11.68 -4.97 24.28
C PHE A 218 -11.38 -5.61 22.90
N ARG A 219 -11.95 -6.78 22.60
CA ARG A 219 -11.75 -7.44 21.31
C ARG A 219 -12.30 -6.65 20.12
N LYS A 220 -13.49 -6.06 20.27
CA LYS A 220 -14.06 -5.17 19.24
C LYS A 220 -13.18 -3.96 18.97
N LEU A 221 -12.58 -3.43 20.00
CA LEU A 221 -11.67 -2.29 19.92
C LEU A 221 -10.35 -2.67 19.26
N GLU A 222 -9.73 -3.79 19.65
CA GLU A 222 -8.47 -4.29 19.10
C GLU A 222 -8.53 -4.48 17.57
N GLN A 223 -9.69 -4.82 17.07
CA GLN A 223 -9.91 -5.06 15.64
C GLN A 223 -10.50 -3.86 14.88
N GLY A 224 -10.60 -2.69 15.53
CA GLY A 224 -11.17 -1.51 14.90
C GLY A 224 -12.67 -1.59 14.62
N HIS A 225 -13.37 -2.58 15.19
CA HIS A 225 -14.80 -2.79 14.98
C HIS A 225 -15.69 -2.07 16.01
N MET A 226 -15.11 -1.34 16.95
CA MET A 226 -15.87 -0.48 17.86
C MET A 226 -16.24 0.80 17.15
N LYS A 227 -17.51 0.92 16.74
CA LYS A 227 -18.05 2.13 16.14
C LYS A 227 -18.61 3.02 17.25
N LEU A 228 -18.20 4.28 17.26
CA LEU A 228 -18.76 5.30 18.14
C LEU A 228 -20.12 5.77 17.60
N LYS A 229 -20.98 6.22 18.54
CA LYS A 229 -22.21 6.96 18.24
C LYS A 229 -22.18 8.27 19.03
N VAL A 230 -21.59 9.27 18.42
CA VAL A 230 -21.29 10.55 19.05
C VAL A 230 -22.49 11.50 18.91
N TYR A 231 -22.85 12.15 20.01
CA TYR A 231 -23.91 13.16 20.07
C TYR A 231 -23.41 14.42 20.76
N GLU A 232 -23.97 15.56 20.42
CA GLU A 232 -23.78 16.78 21.19
C GLU A 232 -24.62 16.71 22.47
N GLN A 233 -23.97 16.75 23.62
CA GLN A 233 -24.59 16.67 24.92
C GLN A 233 -23.91 17.55 25.95
N ASP A 234 -24.65 17.96 26.96
CA ASP A 234 -24.06 18.59 28.13
C ASP A 234 -23.39 17.56 29.02
N ILE A 235 -22.08 17.69 29.17
CA ILE A 235 -21.27 16.73 29.93
C ILE A 235 -21.45 16.88 31.45
N VAL A 236 -21.92 18.04 31.96
CA VAL A 236 -22.11 18.27 33.38
C VAL A 236 -23.16 17.33 34.00
N PRO A 237 -24.41 17.25 33.50
CA PRO A 237 -25.41 16.33 34.03
C PRO A 237 -24.99 14.86 33.83
N PHE A 238 -24.32 14.54 32.72
CA PHE A 238 -23.81 13.19 32.47
C PHE A 238 -22.80 12.75 33.55
N LEU A 239 -21.79 13.56 33.86
CA LEU A 239 -20.83 13.26 34.92
C LEU A 239 -21.45 13.27 36.30
N LYS A 240 -22.42 14.16 36.55
CA LYS A 240 -23.16 14.22 37.82
C LYS A 240 -23.97 12.94 38.06
N GLU A 241 -24.59 12.36 37.08
CA GLU A 241 -25.28 11.07 37.19
C GLU A 241 -24.31 9.94 37.59
N ILE A 242 -23.14 9.90 36.97
CA ILE A 242 -22.08 8.92 37.31
C ILE A 242 -21.57 9.18 38.72
N TYR A 243 -21.30 10.42 39.09
CA TYR A 243 -20.90 10.78 40.47
C TYR A 243 -21.94 10.30 41.49
N LEU A 244 -23.23 10.55 41.28
CA LEU A 244 -24.30 10.17 42.19
C LEU A 244 -24.39 8.64 42.39
N SER A 245 -24.06 7.85 41.36
CA SER A 245 -24.08 6.37 41.47
C SER A 245 -23.06 5.80 42.45
N PHE A 246 -22.02 6.55 42.83
CA PHE A 246 -21.04 6.16 43.84
C PHE A 246 -21.24 6.82 45.19
N TYR A 247 -22.22 7.70 45.34
CA TYR A 247 -22.41 8.51 46.57
C TYR A 247 -22.71 7.67 47.82
N GLU A 248 -23.61 6.67 47.73
CA GLU A 248 -23.93 5.76 48.83
C GLU A 248 -22.69 4.91 49.20
N TYR A 249 -21.93 4.46 48.21
CA TYR A 249 -20.72 3.69 48.45
C TYR A 249 -19.64 4.52 49.17
N ALA A 250 -19.48 5.78 48.80
CA ALA A 250 -18.58 6.72 49.46
C ALA A 250 -19.00 6.92 50.93
N SER A 251 -20.30 7.19 51.16
CA SER A 251 -20.86 7.36 52.52
C SER A 251 -20.63 6.13 53.39
N SER A 252 -20.84 4.93 52.87
CA SER A 252 -20.65 3.67 53.63
C SER A 252 -19.21 3.43 54.06
N ARG A 253 -18.23 4.06 53.38
CA ARG A 253 -16.79 3.96 53.69
C ARG A 253 -16.23 5.21 54.39
N SER A 254 -17.08 6.20 54.70
CA SER A 254 -16.68 7.52 55.23
C SER A 254 -15.66 8.23 54.35
N ILE A 255 -15.77 8.10 53.04
CA ILE A 255 -14.91 8.78 52.05
C ILE A 255 -15.53 10.14 51.75
N THR A 256 -14.75 11.22 51.87
CA THR A 256 -15.12 12.55 51.36
C THR A 256 -15.16 12.53 49.85
N TYR A 257 -16.38 12.65 49.29
CA TYR A 257 -16.57 12.51 47.85
C TYR A 257 -17.21 13.76 47.29
N ASN A 258 -16.50 14.47 46.38
CA ASN A 258 -16.90 15.79 45.84
C ASN A 258 -16.95 15.76 44.33
N PHE A 259 -17.88 16.56 43.77
CA PHE A 259 -17.96 16.85 42.36
C PHE A 259 -17.95 18.36 42.16
N THR A 260 -16.93 18.86 41.45
CA THR A 260 -16.76 20.26 41.12
C THR A 260 -16.89 20.45 39.61
N ALA A 261 -17.86 21.28 39.18
CA ALA A 261 -18.09 21.57 37.77
C ALA A 261 -18.52 23.03 37.59
N PRO A 262 -18.32 23.61 36.41
CA PRO A 262 -18.87 24.93 36.06
C PRO A 262 -20.38 24.95 36.22
N GLN A 263 -20.93 26.14 36.55
CA GLN A 263 -22.37 26.36 36.64
C GLN A 263 -23.07 26.42 35.27
N GLU A 264 -22.29 26.70 34.21
CA GLU A 264 -22.78 26.80 32.85
C GLU A 264 -22.81 25.41 32.18
N ASN A 265 -23.68 25.26 31.18
CA ASN A 265 -23.71 24.06 30.35
C ASN A 265 -22.43 23.91 29.56
N VAL A 266 -21.84 22.72 29.58
CA VAL A 266 -20.62 22.40 28.84
C VAL A 266 -20.96 21.41 27.74
N LEU A 267 -21.25 21.92 26.54
CA LEU A 267 -21.55 21.09 25.37
C LEU A 267 -20.29 20.42 24.83
N CYS A 268 -20.35 19.10 24.66
CA CYS A 268 -19.28 18.30 24.11
C CYS A 268 -19.88 17.16 23.26
N TYR A 269 -19.13 16.73 22.24
CA TYR A 269 -19.51 15.61 21.39
C TYR A 269 -18.87 14.33 21.92
N PHE A 270 -19.69 13.35 22.32
CA PHE A 270 -19.19 12.06 22.83
C PHE A 270 -20.26 10.96 22.70
N ASP A 271 -19.82 9.69 22.77
CA ASP A 271 -20.70 8.52 22.94
C ASP A 271 -20.92 8.26 24.43
N PRO A 272 -22.16 8.48 24.97
CA PRO A 272 -22.45 8.35 26.38
C PRO A 272 -22.20 6.94 26.93
N LYS A 273 -22.50 5.90 26.13
CA LYS A 273 -22.31 4.51 26.55
C LYS A 273 -20.85 4.15 26.74
N GLN A 274 -19.99 4.65 25.86
CA GLN A 274 -18.56 4.39 25.97
C GLN A 274 -17.93 5.27 27.06
N MET A 275 -18.26 6.55 27.13
CA MET A 275 -17.77 7.45 28.15
C MET A 275 -18.24 7.05 29.57
N GLN A 276 -19.43 6.50 29.70
CA GLN A 276 -19.87 5.93 30.97
C GLN A 276 -18.89 4.84 31.47
N LYS A 277 -18.45 3.94 30.58
CA LYS A 277 -17.44 2.90 30.95
C LYS A 277 -16.14 3.52 31.41
N VAL A 278 -15.67 4.59 30.75
CA VAL A 278 -14.45 5.33 31.12
C VAL A 278 -14.56 5.83 32.56
N PHE A 279 -15.56 6.62 32.88
CA PHE A 279 -15.65 7.25 34.20
C PHE A 279 -16.03 6.26 35.31
N TYR A 280 -16.84 5.24 35.01
CA TYR A 280 -17.08 4.16 35.96
C TYR A 280 -15.79 3.40 36.30
N ASN A 281 -14.92 3.13 35.33
CA ASN A 281 -13.67 2.47 35.56
C ASN A 281 -12.69 3.35 36.36
N LEU A 282 -12.56 4.63 36.04
CA LEU A 282 -11.70 5.57 36.77
C LEU A 282 -12.16 5.73 38.23
N LEU A 283 -13.46 5.93 38.47
CA LEU A 283 -14.00 6.06 39.81
C LEU A 283 -13.92 4.75 40.57
N SER A 284 -14.24 3.61 39.97
CA SER A 284 -14.10 2.29 40.61
C SER A 284 -12.68 2.04 41.04
N ASN A 285 -11.66 2.43 40.22
CA ASN A 285 -10.26 2.33 40.60
C ASN A 285 -9.94 3.29 41.76
N ALA A 286 -10.37 4.54 41.73
CA ALA A 286 -10.20 5.49 42.79
C ALA A 286 -10.74 4.92 44.12
N PHE A 287 -11.99 4.43 44.16
CA PHE A 287 -12.57 3.81 45.35
C PHE A 287 -11.90 2.52 45.78
N LYS A 288 -11.37 1.74 44.85
CA LYS A 288 -10.67 0.49 45.10
C LYS A 288 -9.34 0.71 45.84
N TYR A 289 -8.59 1.73 45.42
CA TYR A 289 -7.24 1.99 45.93
C TYR A 289 -7.18 3.06 47.01
N THR A 290 -8.33 3.64 47.36
CA THR A 290 -8.46 4.61 48.45
C THR A 290 -8.91 3.94 49.75
N LYS A 291 -8.27 4.30 50.86
CA LYS A 291 -8.60 3.82 52.22
C LYS A 291 -9.90 4.47 52.73
N PRO A 292 -10.60 3.86 53.70
CA PRO A 292 -11.68 4.56 54.41
C PRO A 292 -11.18 5.86 55.06
N ASN A 293 -12.07 6.85 55.22
CA ASN A 293 -11.81 8.19 55.74
C ASN A 293 -10.87 9.04 54.88
N ALA A 294 -10.73 8.72 53.60
CA ALA A 294 -9.92 9.47 52.64
C ALA A 294 -10.80 10.34 51.74
N ALA A 295 -10.24 10.94 50.71
CA ALA A 295 -10.96 11.82 49.81
C ALA A 295 -10.85 11.37 48.33
N ILE A 296 -11.94 11.53 47.58
CA ILE A 296 -11.99 11.37 46.13
C ILE A 296 -12.73 12.59 45.56
N GLU A 297 -12.17 13.18 44.52
CA GLU A 297 -12.76 14.33 43.86
C GLU A 297 -12.85 14.14 42.34
N MET A 298 -13.97 14.52 41.76
CA MET A 298 -14.11 14.64 40.29
C MET A 298 -14.26 16.13 39.93
N ILE A 299 -13.38 16.64 39.10
CA ILE A 299 -13.35 18.04 38.66
C ILE A 299 -13.56 18.11 37.17
N LEU A 300 -14.48 18.96 36.74
CA LEU A 300 -14.68 19.32 35.33
C LEU A 300 -14.21 20.76 35.11
N GLU A 301 -13.22 20.94 34.25
CA GLU A 301 -12.72 22.24 33.82
C GLU A 301 -13.15 22.50 32.37
N ASN A 302 -13.75 23.68 32.13
CA ASN A 302 -14.21 24.10 30.81
C ASN A 302 -13.22 25.11 30.22
N LYS A 303 -12.41 24.70 29.25
CA LYS A 303 -11.53 25.59 28.51
C LYS A 303 -12.13 25.95 27.15
N GLU A 304 -11.50 26.86 26.41
CA GLU A 304 -12.03 27.37 25.14
C GLU A 304 -12.23 26.24 24.10
N ASN A 305 -11.22 25.41 23.87
CA ASN A 305 -11.24 24.38 22.82
C ASN A 305 -11.26 22.94 23.35
N GLU A 306 -11.18 22.75 24.66
CA GLU A 306 -11.16 21.43 25.29
C GLU A 306 -11.93 21.40 26.60
N VAL A 307 -12.35 20.22 26.97
CA VAL A 307 -12.90 19.91 28.28
C VAL A 307 -11.93 19.00 28.99
N THR A 308 -11.56 19.34 30.21
CA THR A 308 -10.64 18.54 31.04
C THR A 308 -11.41 17.97 32.23
N ILE A 309 -11.37 16.65 32.40
CA ILE A 309 -11.99 15.94 33.54
C ILE A 309 -10.89 15.30 34.37
N LYS A 310 -10.84 15.61 35.65
CA LYS A 310 -9.87 15.05 36.60
C LYS A 310 -10.60 14.16 37.62
N VAL A 311 -10.07 12.96 37.83
CA VAL A 311 -10.46 12.07 38.90
C VAL A 311 -9.27 11.98 39.84
N ILE A 312 -9.42 12.50 41.04
CA ILE A 312 -8.38 12.67 42.06
C ILE A 312 -8.70 11.73 43.21
N ASP A 313 -7.74 10.92 43.61
CA ASP A 313 -7.80 10.11 44.83
C ASP A 313 -6.56 10.35 45.70
N ASN A 314 -6.72 10.25 47.02
CA ASN A 314 -5.62 10.25 47.98
C ASN A 314 -5.34 8.82 48.49
N GLY A 315 -5.34 7.87 47.59
CA GLY A 315 -5.08 6.45 47.83
C GLY A 315 -3.60 6.11 47.97
N ILE A 316 -3.27 4.88 47.60
CA ILE A 316 -1.90 4.34 47.74
C ILE A 316 -0.91 4.95 46.73
N GLY A 317 -1.42 5.57 45.65
CA GLY A 317 -0.62 6.07 44.55
C GLY A 317 0.00 4.97 43.69
N ILE A 318 0.73 5.36 42.68
CA ILE A 318 1.35 4.49 41.66
C ILE A 318 2.85 4.79 41.63
N SER A 319 3.68 3.75 41.54
CA SER A 319 5.12 3.90 41.43
C SER A 319 5.51 4.50 40.07
N LYS A 320 6.68 5.20 40.00
CA LYS A 320 7.18 5.73 38.72
C LYS A 320 7.43 4.65 37.67
N GLU A 321 7.77 3.45 38.09
CA GLU A 321 8.04 2.30 37.24
C GLU A 321 6.75 1.73 36.60
N ASP A 322 5.62 1.92 37.30
CA ASP A 322 4.31 1.41 36.90
C ASP A 322 3.52 2.43 36.07
N ILE A 323 3.76 3.74 36.24
CA ILE A 323 2.98 4.81 35.57
C ILE A 323 2.88 4.61 34.07
N ASP A 324 3.98 4.29 33.40
CA ASP A 324 4.02 4.09 31.95
C ASP A 324 3.31 2.79 31.53
N LYS A 325 3.16 1.83 32.44
CA LYS A 325 2.64 0.48 32.16
C LYS A 325 1.19 0.28 32.56
N ILE A 326 0.60 1.15 33.41
CA ILE A 326 -0.78 0.96 33.87
C ILE A 326 -1.83 0.94 32.77
N PHE A 327 -1.51 1.50 31.62
CA PHE A 327 -2.35 1.46 30.42
C PHE A 327 -2.04 0.26 29.52
N ASP A 328 -1.00 -0.55 29.84
CA ASP A 328 -0.68 -1.75 29.10
C ASP A 328 -1.70 -2.85 29.39
N ARG A 329 -1.90 -3.71 28.41
CA ARG A 329 -2.87 -4.81 28.46
C ARG A 329 -2.46 -5.83 29.49
N PHE A 330 -3.42 -6.25 30.33
CA PHE A 330 -3.24 -7.26 31.39
C PHE A 330 -2.22 -6.87 32.44
N TYR A 331 -1.76 -5.62 32.42
CA TYR A 331 -0.82 -5.15 33.40
C TYR A 331 -1.49 -4.93 34.78
N GLN A 332 -0.82 -5.34 35.82
CA GLN A 332 -1.22 -5.12 37.20
C GLN A 332 0.05 -4.82 38.02
N ALA A 333 0.06 -3.71 38.74
CA ALA A 333 1.19 -3.36 39.58
C ALA A 333 1.30 -4.37 40.75
N GLU A 334 2.46 -5.01 40.89
CA GLU A 334 2.68 -6.09 41.87
C GLU A 334 2.79 -5.57 43.33
N ASN A 335 3.13 -4.29 43.49
CA ASN A 335 3.49 -3.75 44.79
C ASN A 335 2.30 -3.21 45.59
N GLY A 336 1.88 -3.91 46.63
CA GLY A 336 1.03 -3.40 47.70
C GLY A 336 -0.45 -3.72 47.63
N ILE A 337 -0.95 -4.41 46.61
CA ILE A 337 -2.38 -4.61 46.34
C ILE A 337 -2.97 -5.78 47.15
N SER A 338 -2.16 -6.79 47.52
CA SER A 338 -2.63 -8.02 48.16
C SER A 338 -3.29 -7.82 49.53
N ASN A 339 -3.03 -6.70 50.21
CA ASN A 339 -3.53 -6.42 51.56
C ASN A 339 -4.74 -5.48 51.64
N ILE A 340 -5.04 -4.72 50.60
CA ILE A 340 -6.11 -3.68 50.64
C ILE A 340 -7.36 -4.13 49.90
N THR A 341 -7.23 -4.89 48.82
CA THR A 341 -8.38 -5.31 48.02
C THR A 341 -8.36 -6.80 47.74
N LYS A 342 -9.34 -7.52 48.25
CA LYS A 342 -9.60 -8.94 47.92
C LYS A 342 -10.28 -9.13 46.57
N THR A 343 -10.43 -8.07 45.78
CA THR A 343 -11.15 -8.11 44.48
C THR A 343 -10.14 -8.24 43.35
N PRO A 344 -10.14 -9.35 42.62
CA PRO A 344 -9.25 -9.52 41.47
C PRO A 344 -9.55 -8.45 40.40
N SER A 345 -8.51 -7.91 39.77
CA SER A 345 -8.60 -7.01 38.63
C SER A 345 -8.22 -7.75 37.35
N THR A 346 -8.76 -7.33 36.18
CA THR A 346 -8.46 -7.95 34.88
C THR A 346 -7.22 -7.41 34.21
N GLY A 347 -6.78 -6.21 34.60
CA GLY A 347 -5.75 -5.45 33.87
C GLY A 347 -6.22 -4.95 32.50
N ILE A 348 -7.52 -5.05 32.18
CA ILE A 348 -8.10 -4.59 30.92
C ILE A 348 -8.72 -3.19 31.05
N GLY A 349 -9.20 -2.83 32.23
CA GLY A 349 -10.00 -1.62 32.44
C GLY A 349 -9.31 -0.33 31.98
N LEU A 350 -8.08 -0.06 32.43
CA LEU A 350 -7.36 1.16 32.07
C LEU A 350 -6.93 1.18 30.59
N SER A 351 -6.53 0.05 30.01
CA SER A 351 -6.22 -0.05 28.59
C SER A 351 -7.46 0.22 27.72
N LEU A 352 -8.62 -0.31 28.11
CA LEU A 352 -9.91 -0.03 27.47
C LEU A 352 -10.30 1.45 27.63
N THR A 353 -10.11 2.03 28.81
CA THR A 353 -10.35 3.46 29.07
C THR A 353 -9.53 4.34 28.13
N LYS A 354 -8.23 4.11 28.04
CA LYS A 354 -7.33 4.84 27.15
C LYS A 354 -7.81 4.74 25.68
N SER A 355 -8.08 3.55 25.23
CA SER A 355 -8.52 3.33 23.84
C SER A 355 -9.90 3.96 23.52
N ILE A 356 -10.85 3.96 24.47
CA ILE A 356 -12.13 4.66 24.27
C ILE A 356 -11.91 6.17 24.17
N ILE A 357 -11.04 6.73 24.98
CA ILE A 357 -10.69 8.17 24.93
C ILE A 357 -9.98 8.50 23.62
N GLU A 358 -9.04 7.68 23.18
CA GLU A 358 -8.35 7.83 21.89
C GLU A 358 -9.32 7.75 20.71
N LEU A 359 -10.31 6.87 20.73
CA LEU A 359 -11.39 6.84 19.72
C LEU A 359 -12.22 8.13 19.71
N HIS A 360 -12.34 8.83 20.85
CA HIS A 360 -12.96 10.15 20.93
C HIS A 360 -12.00 11.29 20.59
N HIS A 361 -10.81 10.97 20.03
CA HIS A 361 -9.74 11.92 19.72
C HIS A 361 -9.26 12.74 20.92
N GLY A 362 -9.47 12.19 22.13
CA GLY A 362 -9.00 12.74 23.38
C GLY A 362 -7.69 12.11 23.84
N THR A 363 -7.23 12.56 25.01
CA THR A 363 -6.04 12.00 25.67
C THR A 363 -6.31 11.75 27.16
N ILE A 364 -5.63 10.75 27.71
CA ILE A 364 -5.63 10.48 29.15
C ILE A 364 -4.20 10.51 29.68
N GLN A 365 -4.04 11.14 30.83
CA GLN A 365 -2.77 11.24 31.54
C GLN A 365 -2.97 10.85 33.01
N VAL A 366 -1.88 10.49 33.66
CA VAL A 366 -1.87 10.17 35.09
C VAL A 366 -0.70 10.87 35.78
N GLU A 367 -1.01 11.49 36.89
CA GLU A 367 -0.02 12.04 37.83
C GLU A 367 -0.20 11.31 39.15
N SER A 368 0.86 10.70 39.66
CA SER A 368 0.73 9.93 40.90
C SER A 368 2.04 9.93 41.69
N THR A 369 1.88 9.85 43.01
CA THR A 369 2.99 9.72 43.94
C THR A 369 2.64 8.63 44.95
N PRO A 370 3.50 7.59 45.15
CA PRO A 370 3.27 6.56 46.11
C PRO A 370 2.99 7.11 47.53
N GLY A 371 1.89 6.68 48.12
CA GLY A 371 1.44 7.10 49.44
C GLY A 371 0.63 8.40 49.49
N TYR A 372 0.54 9.16 48.37
CA TYR A 372 -0.19 10.44 48.32
C TYR A 372 -1.45 10.34 47.46
N GLY A 373 -1.53 9.39 46.52
CA GLY A 373 -2.66 9.19 45.66
C GLY A 373 -2.36 9.39 44.18
N SER A 374 -3.45 9.46 43.37
CA SER A 374 -3.36 9.57 41.90
C SER A 374 -4.35 10.60 41.35
N ILE A 375 -4.00 11.21 40.25
CA ILE A 375 -4.82 12.13 39.42
C ILE A 375 -4.89 11.55 38.02
N PHE A 376 -6.04 11.10 37.60
CA PHE A 376 -6.30 10.75 36.20
C PHE A 376 -6.92 11.94 35.50
N ILE A 377 -6.32 12.36 34.40
CA ILE A 377 -6.69 13.57 33.66
C ILE A 377 -7.13 13.16 32.25
N VAL A 378 -8.38 13.43 31.93
CA VAL A 378 -8.97 13.15 30.61
C VAL A 378 -9.20 14.47 29.88
N HIS A 379 -8.68 14.60 28.67
CA HIS A 379 -8.89 15.74 27.80
C HIS A 379 -9.77 15.31 26.63
N LEU A 380 -10.84 16.06 26.38
CA LEU A 380 -11.73 15.88 25.22
C LEU A 380 -11.80 17.19 24.42
N GLN A 381 -11.69 17.09 23.12
CA GLN A 381 -11.81 18.22 22.23
C GLN A 381 -13.29 18.66 22.10
N LYS A 382 -13.55 19.95 22.09
CA LYS A 382 -14.86 20.50 21.78
C LYS A 382 -15.13 20.52 20.28
N GLY A 383 -16.42 20.51 19.91
CA GLY A 383 -16.83 20.50 18.52
C GLY A 383 -16.85 19.09 17.93
N TYR A 384 -17.11 19.02 16.65
CA TYR A 384 -17.34 17.74 15.93
C TYR A 384 -16.41 17.54 14.73
N THR A 385 -15.55 18.51 14.40
CA THR A 385 -14.74 18.50 13.18
C THR A 385 -13.71 17.38 13.12
N HIS A 386 -13.36 16.80 14.25
CA HIS A 386 -12.45 15.69 14.39
C HIS A 386 -13.12 14.31 14.29
N PHE A 387 -14.47 14.27 14.25
CA PHE A 387 -15.25 13.03 14.05
C PHE A 387 -15.62 12.87 12.57
N THR A 388 -15.69 11.62 12.12
CA THR A 388 -16.17 11.28 10.78
C THR A 388 -17.72 11.31 10.71
N GLU A 389 -18.27 11.42 9.51
CA GLU A 389 -19.75 11.40 9.32
C GLU A 389 -20.39 10.09 9.81
N GLU A 390 -19.65 8.98 9.78
CA GLU A 390 -20.12 7.68 10.29
C GLU A 390 -20.19 7.62 11.82
N GLU A 391 -19.34 8.36 12.53
CA GLU A 391 -19.29 8.44 13.98
C GLU A 391 -20.35 9.41 14.53
N LEU A 392 -20.71 10.44 13.75
CA LEU A 392 -21.75 11.39 14.10
C LEU A 392 -23.12 10.72 13.91
N ALA A 393 -23.77 10.38 14.99
CA ALA A 393 -25.12 9.84 14.93
C ALA A 393 -26.11 10.91 14.44
N GLN A 394 -26.74 10.66 13.29
CA GLN A 394 -27.67 11.59 12.67
C GLN A 394 -28.83 11.96 13.61
N LYS A 395 -29.15 13.25 13.67
CA LYS A 395 -30.22 13.88 14.44
C LYS A 395 -31.67 13.44 14.04
N GLN A 396 -31.88 12.19 13.61
CA GLN A 396 -33.17 11.79 13.00
C GLN A 396 -34.20 11.17 13.93
N GLN A 397 -34.04 11.14 15.24
CA GLN A 397 -35.05 10.54 16.12
C GLN A 397 -35.88 11.51 16.96
N LYS A 398 -35.68 12.82 16.91
CA LYS A 398 -36.49 13.77 17.67
C LYS A 398 -37.71 14.37 16.91
N LYS A 399 -37.86 14.09 15.60
CA LYS A 399 -38.98 14.60 14.79
C LYS A 399 -40.15 13.64 14.60
N GLN A 400 -40.04 12.38 15.04
CA GLN A 400 -41.13 11.40 14.90
C GLN A 400 -42.06 11.25 16.13
N THR A 401 -41.73 11.89 17.26
CA THR A 401 -42.55 11.79 18.47
C THR A 401 -43.48 13.02 18.65
N GLU A 402 -43.28 14.09 17.88
CA GLU A 402 -44.17 15.30 17.95
C GLU A 402 -45.31 15.35 16.90
N SER A 403 -45.39 14.34 16.01
CA SER A 403 -46.46 14.30 14.98
C SER A 403 -47.53 13.24 15.21
N LEU A 404 -47.69 12.73 16.41
CA LEU A 404 -48.74 11.78 16.79
C LEU A 404 -49.60 12.32 17.95
N ILE A 405 -50.04 13.58 17.83
CA ILE A 405 -51.24 14.02 18.53
C ILE A 405 -52.32 14.19 17.44
N PRO A 406 -53.36 13.32 17.38
CA PRO A 406 -54.45 13.58 16.49
C PRO A 406 -55.27 14.75 17.05
N ASP A 407 -55.41 15.79 16.23
CA ASP A 407 -56.49 16.77 16.39
C ASP A 407 -57.86 16.03 16.26
N THR A 408 -58.41 15.64 17.37
CA THR A 408 -59.83 15.35 17.46
C THR A 408 -60.26 15.50 18.91
N VAL A 409 -60.83 16.65 19.25
CA VAL A 409 -62.18 16.79 19.84
C VAL A 409 -62.54 18.26 19.78
N ALA A 410 -63.45 18.60 18.84
CA ALA A 410 -64.44 19.65 19.01
C ALA A 410 -65.78 19.00 19.32
#